data_3eb2f4a762ebc8cde1eb20c951464a0a
#
_entry.id   3eb2f4a762ebc8cde1eb20c951464a0a
#
_cell.length_a   1.000
_cell.length_b   1.000
_cell.length_c   1.000
_cell.angle_alpha   90.00
_cell.angle_beta   90.00
_cell.angle_gamma   90.00
#
_symmetry.space_group_name_H-M   'P 1'
#
loop_
_entity.id
_entity.type
_entity.pdbx_description
1 polymer ?
#
loop_
_entity_poly.entity_id
_entity_poly.type
_entity_poly.pdbx_seq_one_letter_code
_entity_poly.pdbx_strand_id
1 'polypeptide(L)'
;YGNHVPVFKKSLLEEFLQKLHSVAYRVTKAECLDLPQITEEIRTVELEPKAMKLYKQLEKECFAELAGSEISAVNVLTKMLRLSQVTGGHLTNDEGDCNAVSTAKLDALSDILDTMLAEEKKLVILARFVPELDGIQELLKRKQIGYASVRGGVSNRAEEIRRFQEDADCCVFVGQIAAAGLGITLTAASTMVFYSLDYSMSNFEQAKARIHRVSQTENCLYIYLTAKHTVDTKILRALRDKADLAKMLVDDYRNGINPFQEGV
;
A
#
# COMPACT_ATOMS: atom_id res chain seq x y z
N TYR A 1 22.64 7.43 32.93
CA TYR A 1 23.18 7.73 31.58
C TYR A 1 22.05 8.36 30.79
N GLY A 2 22.13 9.73 30.57
CA GLY A 2 21.10 10.46 29.84
C GLY A 2 21.14 10.09 28.33
N ASN A 3 19.99 9.71 27.77
CA ASN A 3 19.81 9.55 26.34
C ASN A 3 19.88 10.94 25.67
N HIS A 4 21.07 11.33 25.18
CA HIS A 4 21.21 12.46 24.30
C HIS A 4 20.69 12.09 22.92
N VAL A 5 19.47 12.48 22.61
CA VAL A 5 18.98 12.46 21.23
C VAL A 5 19.73 13.57 20.47
N PRO A 6 20.48 13.25 19.42
CA PRO A 6 21.19 14.28 18.67
C PRO A 6 20.17 15.22 17.99
N VAL A 7 20.23 16.50 18.36
CA VAL A 7 19.37 17.54 17.79
C VAL A 7 20.12 18.19 16.63
N PHE A 8 19.54 18.16 15.45
CA PHE A 8 20.09 18.80 14.28
C PHE A 8 20.05 20.34 14.42
N LYS A 9 21.23 20.99 14.37
CA LYS A 9 21.33 22.45 14.43
C LYS A 9 21.10 23.04 13.03
N LYS A 10 19.93 23.65 12.80
CA LYS A 10 19.60 24.28 11.51
C LYS A 10 20.64 25.30 11.03
N SER A 11 21.36 25.99 11.94
CA SER A 11 22.40 26.96 11.59
C SER A 11 23.65 26.32 10.97
N LEU A 12 23.83 25.00 11.06
CA LEU A 12 24.96 24.28 10.45
C LEU A 12 24.54 23.53 9.18
N LEU A 13 23.31 23.70 8.72
CA LEU A 13 22.78 22.97 7.55
C LEU A 13 23.59 23.27 6.29
N GLU A 14 23.87 24.54 6.02
CA GLU A 14 24.61 24.95 4.80
C GLU A 14 26.03 24.37 4.80
N GLU A 15 26.76 24.47 5.93
CA GLU A 15 28.09 23.88 6.04
C GLU A 15 28.07 22.35 5.90
N PHE A 16 27.07 21.72 6.49
CA PHE A 16 26.86 20.25 6.33
C PHE A 16 26.59 19.88 4.87
N LEU A 17 25.71 20.61 4.19
CA LEU A 17 25.39 20.36 2.79
C LEU A 17 26.61 20.58 1.89
N GLN A 18 27.41 21.62 2.12
CA GLN A 18 28.66 21.83 1.37
C GLN A 18 29.63 20.67 1.53
N LYS A 19 29.85 20.21 2.78
CA LYS A 19 30.70 19.04 3.06
C LYS A 19 30.12 17.75 2.45
N LEU A 20 28.79 17.56 2.50
CA LEU A 20 28.14 16.41 1.91
C LEU A 20 28.29 16.41 0.38
N HIS A 21 28.06 17.54 -0.28
CA HIS A 21 28.15 17.67 -1.73
C HIS A 21 29.58 17.60 -2.26
N SER A 22 30.61 17.80 -1.40
CA SER A 22 32.02 17.59 -1.79
C SER A 22 32.41 16.13 -1.97
N VAL A 23 31.64 15.19 -1.35
CA VAL A 23 31.91 13.74 -1.37
C VAL A 23 30.72 12.91 -1.89
N ALA A 24 29.56 13.54 -2.10
CA ALA A 24 28.35 12.86 -2.54
C ALA A 24 27.65 13.69 -3.63
N TYR A 25 27.23 13.02 -4.69
CA TYR A 25 26.42 13.61 -5.75
C TYR A 25 24.97 13.12 -5.60
N ARG A 26 24.03 14.05 -5.56
CA ARG A 26 22.60 13.74 -5.52
C ARG A 26 21.96 14.09 -6.87
N VAL A 27 21.28 13.10 -7.43
CA VAL A 27 20.53 13.26 -8.66
C VAL A 27 19.13 12.71 -8.44
N THR A 28 18.13 13.44 -8.87
CA THR A 28 16.74 12.95 -8.87
C THR A 28 16.44 12.23 -10.18
N LYS A 29 15.46 11.32 -10.16
CA LYS A 29 15.01 10.64 -11.38
C LYS A 29 14.58 11.61 -12.46
N ALA A 30 13.92 12.71 -12.09
CA ALA A 30 13.43 13.74 -13.00
C ALA A 30 14.56 14.51 -13.71
N GLU A 31 15.75 14.59 -13.11
CA GLU A 31 16.90 15.30 -13.69
C GLU A 31 17.73 14.44 -14.66
N CYS A 32 17.66 13.11 -14.51
CA CYS A 32 18.56 12.20 -15.23
C CYS A 32 17.88 11.20 -16.14
N LEU A 33 16.57 11.04 -16.02
CA LEU A 33 15.83 10.00 -16.73
C LEU A 33 14.63 10.63 -17.45
N ASP A 34 14.54 10.38 -18.74
CA ASP A 34 13.32 10.60 -19.51
C ASP A 34 12.38 9.42 -19.24
N LEU A 35 11.58 9.54 -18.19
CA LEU A 35 10.62 8.50 -17.79
C LEU A 35 9.22 8.86 -18.28
N PRO A 36 8.38 7.85 -18.62
CA PRO A 36 6.99 8.07 -19.01
C PRO A 36 6.21 8.81 -17.93
N GLN A 37 5.10 9.43 -18.32
CA GLN A 37 4.24 10.15 -17.41
C GLN A 37 3.57 9.20 -16.42
N ILE A 38 3.27 9.73 -15.21
CA ILE A 38 2.53 9.02 -14.18
C ILE A 38 1.12 9.61 -14.09
N THR A 39 0.13 8.73 -14.10
CA THR A 39 -1.27 9.06 -13.77
C THR A 39 -1.67 8.29 -12.51
N GLU A 40 -2.41 8.93 -11.63
CA GLU A 40 -2.92 8.32 -10.41
C GLU A 40 -4.45 8.39 -10.38
N GLU A 41 -5.09 7.27 -10.09
CA GLU A 41 -6.54 7.13 -9.95
C GLU A 41 -6.87 6.62 -8.54
N ILE A 42 -7.82 7.27 -7.87
CA ILE A 42 -8.39 6.74 -6.63
C ILE A 42 -9.74 6.14 -6.98
N ARG A 43 -9.85 4.82 -6.83
CA ARG A 43 -11.10 4.09 -7.01
C ARG A 43 -11.69 3.76 -5.66
N THR A 44 -12.74 4.47 -5.30
CA THR A 44 -13.41 4.34 -4.01
C THR A 44 -14.56 3.34 -4.12
N VAL A 45 -14.62 2.39 -3.17
CA VAL A 45 -15.69 1.40 -3.04
C VAL A 45 -16.52 1.69 -1.79
N GLU A 46 -17.78 1.26 -1.79
CA GLU A 46 -18.62 1.26 -0.60
C GLU A 46 -18.67 -0.16 -0.01
N LEU A 47 -18.31 -0.29 1.27
CA LEU A 47 -18.45 -1.57 1.96
C LEU A 47 -19.92 -1.93 2.10
N GLU A 48 -20.23 -3.23 2.02
CA GLU A 48 -21.59 -3.72 2.26
C GLU A 48 -22.08 -3.33 3.66
N PRO A 49 -23.39 -3.14 3.88
CA PRO A 49 -23.93 -2.65 5.16
C PRO A 49 -23.46 -3.45 6.38
N LYS A 50 -23.32 -4.78 6.24
CA LYS A 50 -22.82 -5.65 7.32
C LYS A 50 -21.35 -5.37 7.65
N ALA A 51 -20.51 -5.24 6.62
CA ALA A 51 -19.09 -4.94 6.76
C ALA A 51 -18.87 -3.53 7.33
N MET A 52 -19.63 -2.54 6.87
CA MET A 52 -19.57 -1.17 7.39
C MET A 52 -20.04 -1.12 8.86
N LYS A 53 -21.06 -1.87 9.24
CA LYS A 53 -21.50 -1.97 10.64
C LYS A 53 -20.39 -2.54 11.53
N LEU A 54 -19.75 -3.63 11.08
CA LEU A 54 -18.60 -4.23 11.78
C LEU A 54 -17.44 -3.25 11.90
N TYR A 55 -17.12 -2.55 10.79
CA TYR A 55 -16.08 -1.53 10.76
C TYR A 55 -16.34 -0.45 11.82
N LYS A 56 -17.56 0.13 11.84
CA LYS A 56 -17.94 1.19 12.79
C LYS A 56 -17.95 0.72 14.25
N GLN A 57 -18.33 -0.53 14.50
CA GLN A 57 -18.24 -1.13 15.84
C GLN A 57 -16.76 -1.22 16.27
N LEU A 58 -15.91 -1.80 15.43
CA LEU A 58 -14.49 -1.95 15.70
C LEU A 58 -13.77 -0.60 15.85
N GLU A 59 -14.15 0.40 15.05
CA GLU A 59 -13.64 1.78 15.17
C GLU A 59 -13.92 2.36 16.56
N LYS A 60 -15.14 2.19 17.08
CA LYS A 60 -15.51 2.65 18.43
C LYS A 60 -14.75 1.90 19.53
N GLU A 61 -14.62 0.60 19.39
CA GLU A 61 -13.88 -0.25 20.34
C GLU A 61 -12.39 0.17 20.36
N CYS A 62 -11.77 0.32 19.19
CA CYS A 62 -10.39 0.78 19.07
C CYS A 62 -10.18 2.17 19.70
N PHE A 63 -11.13 3.09 19.51
CA PHE A 63 -11.05 4.42 20.11
C PHE A 63 -11.23 4.39 21.63
N ALA A 64 -12.17 3.59 22.14
CA ALA A 64 -12.40 3.44 23.58
C ALA A 64 -11.19 2.82 24.30
N GLU A 65 -10.56 1.82 23.69
CA GLU A 65 -9.35 1.21 24.22
C GLU A 65 -8.14 2.16 24.25
N LEU A 66 -8.03 3.09 23.28
CA LEU A 66 -7.01 4.14 23.33
C LEU A 66 -7.23 5.09 24.53
N ALA A 67 -8.48 5.40 24.87
CA ALA A 67 -8.82 6.27 26.01
C ALA A 67 -8.44 5.66 27.36
N GLY A 68 -8.37 4.33 27.45
CA GLY A 68 -7.99 3.61 28.68
C GLY A 68 -6.51 3.18 28.76
N SER A 69 -5.69 3.52 27.77
CA SER A 69 -4.29 3.09 27.69
C SER A 69 -3.32 4.25 27.49
N GLU A 70 -2.03 3.98 27.72
CA GLU A 70 -0.97 4.92 27.33
C GLU A 70 -0.93 5.05 25.81
N ILE A 71 -1.00 6.31 25.33
CA ILE A 71 -1.05 6.60 23.90
C ILE A 71 0.34 6.53 23.31
N SER A 72 0.57 5.46 22.54
CA SER A 72 1.78 5.28 21.76
C SER A 72 1.46 5.12 20.28
N ALA A 73 2.42 5.45 19.41
CA ALA A 73 2.33 5.21 17.98
C ALA A 73 2.05 3.72 17.66
N VAL A 74 2.65 2.81 18.44
CA VAL A 74 2.47 1.36 18.28
C VAL A 74 1.02 0.96 18.52
N ASN A 75 0.41 1.43 19.62
CA ASN A 75 -0.99 1.11 19.98
C ASN A 75 -1.96 1.60 18.90
N VAL A 76 -1.78 2.84 18.43
CA VAL A 76 -2.65 3.43 17.41
C VAL A 76 -2.50 2.69 16.07
N LEU A 77 -1.28 2.39 15.64
CA LEU A 77 -1.03 1.67 14.39
C LEU A 77 -1.54 0.22 14.43
N THR A 78 -1.46 -0.45 15.59
CA THR A 78 -2.01 -1.80 15.76
C THR A 78 -3.53 -1.80 15.58
N LYS A 79 -4.24 -0.82 16.14
CA LYS A 79 -5.69 -0.69 15.99
C LYS A 79 -6.07 -0.33 14.54
N MET A 80 -5.34 0.57 13.92
CA MET A 80 -5.52 0.89 12.50
C MET A 80 -5.33 -0.33 11.60
N LEU A 81 -4.42 -1.26 11.96
CA LEU A 81 -4.21 -2.50 11.21
C LEU A 81 -5.46 -3.37 11.20
N ARG A 82 -6.17 -3.53 12.32
CA ARG A 82 -7.44 -4.27 12.37
C ARG A 82 -8.52 -3.63 11.49
N LEU A 83 -8.62 -2.32 11.51
CA LEU A 83 -9.55 -1.58 10.63
C LEU A 83 -9.19 -1.76 9.15
N SER A 84 -7.89 -1.75 8.81
CA SER A 84 -7.42 -2.01 7.45
C SER A 84 -7.70 -3.44 6.97
N GLN A 85 -7.73 -4.44 7.85
CA GLN A 85 -8.15 -5.80 7.51
C GLN A 85 -9.62 -5.83 7.06
N VAL A 86 -10.51 -5.14 7.78
CA VAL A 86 -11.93 -5.07 7.40
C VAL A 86 -12.12 -4.40 6.04
N THR A 87 -11.40 -3.30 5.78
CA THR A 87 -11.45 -2.63 4.46
C THR A 87 -10.85 -3.50 3.34
N GLY A 88 -9.90 -4.37 3.66
CA GLY A 88 -9.33 -5.37 2.76
C GLY A 88 -10.22 -6.58 2.50
N GLY A 89 -11.37 -6.68 3.20
CA GLY A 89 -12.36 -7.72 2.99
C GLY A 89 -12.24 -8.91 3.95
N HIS A 90 -11.38 -8.84 4.96
CA HIS A 90 -11.17 -9.94 5.92
C HIS A 90 -10.98 -9.40 7.34
N LEU A 91 -11.15 -10.26 8.32
CA LEU A 91 -10.79 -10.00 9.72
C LEU A 91 -10.23 -11.28 10.33
N THR A 92 -9.03 -11.19 10.90
CA THR A 92 -8.39 -12.29 11.61
C THR A 92 -8.67 -12.13 13.11
N ASN A 93 -9.20 -13.17 13.76
CA ASN A 93 -9.41 -13.19 15.19
C ASN A 93 -8.10 -13.45 15.96
N ASP A 94 -8.16 -13.41 17.28
CA ASP A 94 -6.98 -13.61 18.14
C ASP A 94 -6.49 -15.08 18.12
N GLU A 95 -7.32 -16.03 17.67
CA GLU A 95 -7.00 -17.45 17.48
C GLU A 95 -6.32 -17.73 16.14
N GLY A 96 -6.28 -16.72 15.26
CA GLY A 96 -5.66 -16.80 13.92
C GLY A 96 -6.62 -17.18 12.81
N ASP A 97 -7.91 -17.39 13.10
CA ASP A 97 -8.92 -17.69 12.09
C ASP A 97 -9.22 -16.43 11.27
N CYS A 98 -9.21 -16.58 9.96
CA CYS A 98 -9.50 -15.51 9.03
C CYS A 98 -10.91 -15.65 8.46
N ASN A 99 -11.74 -14.63 8.69
CA ASN A 99 -13.11 -14.59 8.21
C ASN A 99 -13.24 -13.54 7.10
N ALA A 100 -13.89 -13.91 5.98
CA ALA A 100 -14.27 -12.96 4.95
C ALA A 100 -15.39 -12.06 5.46
N VAL A 101 -15.26 -10.74 5.27
CA VAL A 101 -16.22 -9.73 5.77
C VAL A 101 -16.77 -8.83 4.67
N SER A 102 -16.06 -8.67 3.55
CA SER A 102 -16.48 -7.83 2.42
C SER A 102 -15.88 -8.34 1.10
N THR A 103 -16.62 -8.20 0.00
CA THR A 103 -16.12 -8.44 -1.36
C THR A 103 -15.91 -7.14 -2.15
N ALA A 104 -16.29 -5.99 -1.61
CA ALA A 104 -16.35 -4.72 -2.32
C ALA A 104 -15.08 -4.37 -3.12
N LYS A 105 -13.88 -4.56 -2.53
CA LYS A 105 -12.62 -4.34 -3.24
C LYS A 105 -12.31 -5.44 -4.27
N LEU A 106 -12.71 -6.70 -4.02
CA LEU A 106 -12.55 -7.78 -5.00
C LEU A 106 -13.44 -7.55 -6.22
N ASP A 107 -14.66 -7.07 -6.02
CA ASP A 107 -15.60 -6.76 -7.10
C ASP A 107 -15.05 -5.60 -7.95
N ALA A 108 -14.59 -4.52 -7.33
CA ALA A 108 -13.94 -3.43 -8.04
C ALA A 108 -12.66 -3.86 -8.77
N LEU A 109 -11.88 -4.77 -8.18
CA LEU A 109 -10.71 -5.35 -8.84
C LEU A 109 -11.12 -6.21 -10.04
N SER A 110 -12.23 -6.95 -9.94
CA SER A 110 -12.78 -7.74 -11.06
C SER A 110 -13.08 -6.86 -12.26
N ASP A 111 -13.71 -5.68 -12.05
CA ASP A 111 -14.01 -4.72 -13.11
C ASP A 111 -12.73 -4.13 -13.75
N ILE A 112 -11.70 -3.86 -12.92
CA ILE A 112 -10.39 -3.41 -13.42
C ILE A 112 -9.76 -4.49 -14.29
N LEU A 113 -9.77 -5.74 -13.84
CA LEU A 113 -9.22 -6.87 -14.59
C LEU A 113 -9.90 -7.02 -15.95
N ASP A 114 -11.22 -6.95 -16.00
CA ASP A 114 -11.97 -7.07 -17.25
C ASP A 114 -11.62 -5.96 -18.25
N THR A 115 -11.43 -4.73 -17.75
CA THR A 115 -11.02 -3.59 -18.58
C THR A 115 -9.58 -3.76 -19.11
N MET A 116 -8.62 -4.08 -18.22
CA MET A 116 -7.21 -4.17 -18.59
C MET A 116 -6.93 -5.35 -19.54
N LEU A 117 -7.60 -6.48 -19.34
CA LEU A 117 -7.44 -7.65 -20.20
C LEU A 117 -8.07 -7.45 -21.58
N ALA A 118 -9.19 -6.70 -21.67
CA ALA A 118 -9.76 -6.31 -22.95
C ALA A 118 -8.81 -5.42 -23.78
N GLU A 119 -7.88 -4.71 -23.12
CA GLU A 119 -6.84 -3.90 -23.74
C GLU A 119 -5.50 -4.67 -23.93
N GLU A 120 -5.48 -5.98 -23.66
CA GLU A 120 -4.28 -6.85 -23.71
C GLU A 120 -3.10 -6.35 -22.83
N LYS A 121 -3.41 -5.63 -21.74
CA LYS A 121 -2.41 -5.06 -20.84
C LYS A 121 -2.13 -5.97 -19.66
N LYS A 122 -0.85 -6.09 -19.31
CA LYS A 122 -0.43 -6.72 -18.05
C LYS A 122 -0.67 -5.79 -16.87
N LEU A 123 -0.95 -6.40 -15.70
CA LEU A 123 -1.31 -5.70 -14.48
C LEU A 123 -0.47 -6.17 -13.29
N VAL A 124 -0.01 -5.24 -12.47
CA VAL A 124 0.57 -5.52 -11.15
C VAL A 124 -0.46 -5.24 -10.07
N ILE A 125 -0.71 -6.18 -9.18
CA ILE A 125 -1.59 -6.02 -8.02
C ILE A 125 -0.76 -6.19 -6.77
N LEU A 126 -0.78 -5.18 -5.91
CA LEU A 126 -0.09 -5.22 -4.63
C LEU A 126 -1.09 -5.15 -3.49
N ALA A 127 -0.92 -6.03 -2.51
CA ALA A 127 -1.72 -6.08 -1.31
C ALA A 127 -0.83 -6.21 -0.06
N ARG A 128 -1.38 -5.87 1.09
CA ARG A 128 -0.65 -5.90 2.35
C ARG A 128 -0.75 -7.25 3.05
N PHE A 129 -1.96 -7.82 3.10
CA PHE A 129 -2.27 -8.99 3.91
C PHE A 129 -2.31 -10.27 3.07
N VAL A 130 -1.88 -11.38 3.67
CA VAL A 130 -1.90 -12.70 3.00
C VAL A 130 -3.32 -13.12 2.59
N PRO A 131 -4.37 -12.97 3.43
CA PRO A 131 -5.74 -13.28 3.01
C PRO A 131 -6.24 -12.49 1.79
N GLU A 132 -5.78 -11.24 1.62
CA GLU A 132 -6.08 -10.46 0.41
C GLU A 132 -5.46 -11.09 -0.83
N LEU A 133 -4.18 -11.50 -0.74
CA LEU A 133 -3.50 -12.19 -1.83
C LEU A 133 -4.19 -13.50 -2.21
N ASP A 134 -4.62 -14.27 -1.20
CA ASP A 134 -5.33 -15.53 -1.42
C ASP A 134 -6.68 -15.27 -2.13
N GLY A 135 -7.46 -14.28 -1.69
CA GLY A 135 -8.71 -13.88 -2.33
C GLY A 135 -8.52 -13.37 -3.77
N ILE A 136 -7.48 -12.58 -4.02
CA ILE A 136 -7.11 -12.11 -5.37
C ILE A 136 -6.74 -13.30 -6.27
N GLN A 137 -5.94 -14.24 -5.77
CA GLN A 137 -5.55 -15.43 -6.54
C GLN A 137 -6.75 -16.32 -6.87
N GLU A 138 -7.71 -16.46 -5.94
CA GLU A 138 -8.95 -17.19 -6.19
C GLU A 138 -9.82 -16.51 -7.27
N LEU A 139 -9.89 -15.17 -7.25
CA LEU A 139 -10.57 -14.39 -8.29
C LEU A 139 -9.92 -14.65 -9.67
N LEU A 140 -8.59 -14.59 -9.76
CA LEU A 140 -7.84 -14.84 -11.00
C LEU A 140 -8.05 -16.26 -11.52
N LYS A 141 -8.02 -17.26 -10.63
CA LYS A 141 -8.32 -18.66 -10.99
C LYS A 141 -9.74 -18.83 -11.54
N ARG A 142 -10.73 -18.22 -10.89
CA ARG A 142 -12.14 -18.29 -11.38
C ARG A 142 -12.32 -17.63 -12.74
N LYS A 143 -11.58 -16.56 -13.00
CA LYS A 143 -11.58 -15.87 -14.30
C LYS A 143 -10.65 -16.55 -15.34
N GLN A 144 -9.92 -17.61 -14.97
CA GLN A 144 -8.94 -18.30 -15.82
C GLN A 144 -7.82 -17.37 -16.33
N ILE A 145 -7.41 -16.40 -15.52
CA ILE A 145 -6.36 -15.43 -15.83
C ILE A 145 -5.03 -15.98 -15.33
N GLY A 146 -4.03 -16.08 -16.24
CA GLY A 146 -2.66 -16.47 -15.90
C GLY A 146 -2.00 -15.41 -15.01
N TYR A 147 -1.39 -15.84 -13.90
CA TYR A 147 -0.73 -14.93 -12.98
C TYR A 147 0.54 -15.50 -12.38
N ALA A 148 1.46 -14.62 -12.01
CA ALA A 148 2.62 -14.89 -11.18
C ALA A 148 2.39 -14.31 -9.78
N SER A 149 2.92 -14.97 -8.74
CA SER A 149 2.72 -14.50 -7.36
C SER A 149 3.99 -14.55 -6.53
N VAL A 150 4.27 -13.46 -5.81
CA VAL A 150 5.40 -13.37 -4.87
C VAL A 150 4.93 -12.86 -3.52
N ARG A 151 5.11 -13.69 -2.48
CA ARG A 151 4.85 -13.36 -1.09
C ARG A 151 6.03 -13.77 -0.20
N GLY A 152 6.02 -13.38 1.07
CA GLY A 152 7.03 -13.83 2.03
C GLY A 152 7.14 -15.35 2.09
N GLY A 153 8.37 -15.90 2.13
CA GLY A 153 8.62 -17.35 2.23
C GLY A 153 8.58 -18.14 0.91
N VAL A 154 8.33 -17.50 -0.24
CA VAL A 154 8.35 -18.18 -1.55
C VAL A 154 9.79 -18.30 -2.06
N SER A 155 10.22 -19.54 -2.41
CA SER A 155 11.59 -19.85 -2.86
C SER A 155 11.85 -19.57 -4.33
N ASN A 156 10.83 -19.68 -5.21
CA ASN A 156 10.94 -19.56 -6.67
C ASN A 156 10.66 -18.15 -7.21
N ARG A 157 10.94 -17.12 -6.40
CA ARG A 157 10.67 -15.70 -6.73
C ARG A 157 11.20 -15.26 -8.09
N ALA A 158 12.44 -15.62 -8.42
CA ALA A 158 13.07 -15.26 -9.68
C ALA A 158 12.31 -15.82 -10.89
N GLU A 159 11.83 -17.04 -10.77
CA GLU A 159 11.04 -17.71 -11.80
C GLU A 159 9.66 -17.05 -11.99
N GLU A 160 8.97 -16.70 -10.89
CA GLU A 160 7.68 -16.00 -10.97
C GLU A 160 7.82 -14.62 -11.63
N ILE A 161 8.90 -13.89 -11.32
CA ILE A 161 9.19 -12.59 -11.96
C ILE A 161 9.49 -12.79 -13.45
N ARG A 162 10.33 -13.76 -13.79
CA ARG A 162 10.66 -14.06 -15.18
C ARG A 162 9.40 -14.44 -15.98
N ARG A 163 8.56 -15.30 -15.42
CA ARG A 163 7.28 -15.71 -16.03
C ARG A 163 6.38 -14.50 -16.30
N PHE A 164 6.24 -13.59 -15.33
CA PHE A 164 5.47 -12.36 -15.55
C PHE A 164 6.06 -11.48 -16.67
N GLN A 165 7.37 -11.35 -16.73
CA GLN A 165 8.03 -10.50 -17.71
C GLN A 165 7.97 -11.08 -19.14
N GLU A 166 8.13 -12.38 -19.31
CA GLU A 166 8.39 -13.03 -20.61
C GLU A 166 7.20 -13.82 -21.16
N ASP A 167 6.33 -14.37 -20.30
CA ASP A 167 5.22 -15.22 -20.71
C ASP A 167 3.99 -14.38 -21.04
N ALA A 168 3.48 -14.47 -22.29
CA ALA A 168 2.30 -13.75 -22.75
C ALA A 168 1.03 -14.18 -22.00
N ASP A 169 0.93 -15.44 -21.59
CA ASP A 169 -0.24 -15.96 -20.88
C ASP A 169 -0.26 -15.53 -19.40
N CYS A 170 0.87 -15.04 -18.88
CA CYS A 170 0.96 -14.52 -17.52
C CYS A 170 0.62 -13.01 -17.50
N CYS A 171 -0.67 -12.69 -17.40
CA CYS A 171 -1.18 -11.33 -17.53
C CYS A 171 -1.10 -10.50 -16.23
N VAL A 172 -1.06 -11.16 -15.06
CA VAL A 172 -1.14 -10.49 -13.76
C VAL A 172 0.03 -10.88 -12.86
N PHE A 173 0.62 -9.90 -12.19
CA PHE A 173 1.54 -10.13 -11.07
C PHE A 173 0.84 -9.77 -9.76
N VAL A 174 0.85 -10.69 -8.79
CA VAL A 174 0.27 -10.49 -7.45
C VAL A 174 1.37 -10.53 -6.41
N GLY A 175 1.50 -9.48 -5.60
CA GLY A 175 2.58 -9.43 -4.60
C GLY A 175 2.25 -8.69 -3.33
N GLN A 176 2.97 -9.01 -2.24
CA GLN A 176 2.94 -8.18 -1.03
C GLN A 176 3.73 -6.89 -1.25
N ILE A 177 3.20 -5.76 -0.75
CA ILE A 177 3.88 -4.45 -0.83
C ILE A 177 5.27 -4.53 -0.20
N ALA A 178 5.42 -5.16 0.96
CA ALA A 178 6.70 -5.34 1.63
C ALA A 178 7.72 -6.16 0.80
N ALA A 179 7.24 -7.10 -0.03
CA ALA A 179 8.09 -7.88 -0.94
C ALA A 179 8.57 -7.05 -2.15
N ALA A 180 7.88 -5.95 -2.49
CA ALA A 180 8.31 -5.04 -3.55
C ALA A 180 9.64 -4.33 -3.22
N GLY A 181 10.05 -4.25 -1.94
CA GLY A 181 11.38 -3.77 -1.50
C GLY A 181 12.58 -4.54 -2.05
N LEU A 182 12.38 -5.69 -2.67
CA LEU A 182 13.40 -6.68 -3.02
C LEU A 182 14.10 -6.47 -4.39
N GLY A 183 14.07 -5.26 -4.94
CA GLY A 183 14.82 -4.96 -6.16
C GLY A 183 14.28 -5.56 -7.46
N ILE A 184 13.05 -6.08 -7.46
CA ILE A 184 12.41 -6.70 -8.63
C ILE A 184 12.05 -5.67 -9.71
N THR A 185 11.99 -6.10 -10.96
CA THR A 185 11.55 -5.30 -12.12
C THR A 185 10.24 -5.88 -12.65
N LEU A 186 9.23 -5.02 -12.86
CA LEU A 186 7.89 -5.41 -13.31
C LEU A 186 7.43 -4.53 -14.49
N THR A 187 8.36 -4.13 -15.35
CA THR A 187 8.10 -3.18 -16.46
C THR A 187 7.35 -3.79 -17.65
N ALA A 188 7.04 -5.09 -17.62
CA ALA A 188 6.07 -5.69 -18.53
C ALA A 188 4.64 -5.14 -18.32
N ALA A 189 4.38 -4.52 -17.16
CA ALA A 189 3.15 -3.78 -16.92
C ALA A 189 3.42 -2.28 -16.82
N SER A 190 2.47 -1.48 -17.29
CA SER A 190 2.39 -0.03 -17.11
C SER A 190 1.32 0.36 -16.08
N THR A 191 0.49 -0.58 -15.64
CA THR A 191 -0.56 -0.35 -14.64
C THR A 191 -0.31 -1.14 -13.35
N MET A 192 -0.48 -0.46 -12.21
CA MET A 192 -0.37 -1.07 -10.88
C MET A 192 -1.57 -0.72 -10.03
N VAL A 193 -2.19 -1.73 -9.43
CA VAL A 193 -3.27 -1.59 -8.46
C VAL A 193 -2.74 -1.81 -7.05
N PHE A 194 -2.92 -0.82 -6.19
CA PHE A 194 -2.78 -0.98 -4.75
C PHE A 194 -4.14 -1.40 -4.18
N TYR A 195 -4.31 -2.71 -3.97
CA TYR A 195 -5.52 -3.29 -3.39
C TYR A 195 -5.71 -2.84 -1.93
N SER A 196 -4.63 -2.82 -1.17
CA SER A 196 -4.52 -2.23 0.15
C SER A 196 -3.18 -1.51 0.28
N LEU A 197 -3.03 -0.64 1.29
CA LEU A 197 -1.84 0.19 1.49
C LEU A 197 -1.08 -0.23 2.75
N ASP A 198 0.24 -0.16 2.68
CA ASP A 198 1.13 -0.22 3.85
C ASP A 198 1.29 1.19 4.45
N TYR A 199 1.74 1.26 5.70
CA TYR A 199 1.99 2.55 6.39
C TYR A 199 3.39 3.10 6.09
N SER A 200 4.24 2.30 5.44
CA SER A 200 5.60 2.66 5.12
C SER A 200 5.70 3.45 3.82
N MET A 201 6.07 4.72 3.92
CA MET A 201 6.39 5.56 2.76
C MET A 201 7.49 4.93 1.90
N SER A 202 8.51 4.32 2.54
CA SER A 202 9.59 3.66 1.82
C SER A 202 9.09 2.50 0.97
N ASN A 203 8.23 1.63 1.53
CA ASN A 203 7.64 0.51 0.80
C ASN A 203 6.75 1.02 -0.35
N PHE A 204 5.98 2.07 -0.12
CA PHE A 204 5.09 2.67 -1.11
C PHE A 204 5.88 3.23 -2.31
N GLU A 205 6.89 4.05 -2.07
CA GLU A 205 7.74 4.62 -3.13
C GLU A 205 8.55 3.52 -3.86
N GLN A 206 9.06 2.54 -3.13
CA GLN A 206 9.74 1.39 -3.73
C GLN A 206 8.81 0.56 -4.60
N ALA A 207 7.57 0.33 -4.17
CA ALA A 207 6.57 -0.39 -4.95
C ALA A 207 6.27 0.33 -6.28
N LYS A 208 6.00 1.64 -6.24
CA LYS A 208 5.79 2.46 -7.45
C LYS A 208 6.97 2.36 -8.42
N ALA A 209 8.19 2.33 -7.89
CA ALA A 209 9.41 2.22 -8.69
C ALA A 209 9.62 0.84 -9.36
N ARG A 210 8.72 -0.15 -9.19
CA ARG A 210 8.84 -1.46 -9.85
C ARG A 210 8.36 -1.45 -11.29
N ILE A 211 7.38 -0.62 -11.63
CA ILE A 211 6.90 -0.41 -13.00
C ILE A 211 7.48 0.87 -13.61
N HIS A 212 7.69 1.93 -12.83
CA HIS A 212 8.22 3.22 -13.31
C HIS A 212 9.74 3.27 -13.18
N ARG A 213 10.42 2.74 -14.20
CA ARG A 213 11.88 2.59 -14.28
C ARG A 213 12.39 2.92 -15.68
N VAL A 214 13.72 2.97 -15.86
CA VAL A 214 14.43 3.28 -17.12
C VAL A 214 13.97 2.42 -18.30
N SER A 215 13.56 1.17 -18.07
CA SER A 215 13.09 0.26 -19.13
C SER A 215 11.59 0.37 -19.42
N GLN A 216 10.87 1.28 -18.76
CA GLN A 216 9.45 1.52 -19.05
C GLN A 216 9.29 2.50 -20.19
N THR A 217 8.49 2.15 -21.18
CA THR A 217 8.22 2.97 -22.38
C THR A 217 6.78 3.50 -22.41
N GLU A 218 5.89 2.97 -21.57
CA GLU A 218 4.49 3.38 -21.51
C GLU A 218 4.21 4.26 -20.30
N ASN A 219 3.22 5.14 -20.43
CA ASN A 219 2.74 5.94 -19.30
C ASN A 219 2.22 5.03 -18.18
N CYS A 220 2.66 5.31 -16.96
CA CYS A 220 2.31 4.49 -15.80
C CYS A 220 1.01 4.95 -15.15
N LEU A 221 0.11 4.01 -14.89
CA LEU A 221 -1.13 4.22 -14.15
C LEU A 221 -1.06 3.54 -12.79
N TYR A 222 -1.28 4.30 -11.71
CA TYR A 222 -1.44 3.76 -10.36
C TYR A 222 -2.89 3.90 -9.93
N ILE A 223 -3.54 2.78 -9.60
CA ILE A 223 -4.91 2.74 -9.10
C ILE A 223 -4.88 2.38 -7.62
N TYR A 224 -5.47 3.24 -6.79
CA TYR A 224 -5.60 3.01 -5.35
C TYR A 224 -7.03 2.61 -5.01
N LEU A 225 -7.24 1.38 -4.53
CA LEU A 225 -8.55 0.94 -4.04
C LEU A 225 -8.73 1.38 -2.60
N THR A 226 -9.71 2.24 -2.36
CA THR A 226 -10.02 2.76 -1.02
C THR A 226 -11.48 2.48 -0.67
N ALA A 227 -11.76 2.12 0.57
CA ALA A 227 -13.13 2.04 1.08
C ALA A 227 -13.56 3.41 1.63
N LYS A 228 -14.74 3.85 1.22
CA LYS A 228 -15.30 5.16 1.58
C LYS A 228 -15.55 5.28 3.09
N HIS A 229 -15.26 6.42 3.66
CA HIS A 229 -15.44 6.71 5.09
C HIS A 229 -14.69 5.75 6.04
N THR A 230 -13.48 5.36 5.64
CA THR A 230 -12.63 4.45 6.40
C THR A 230 -11.20 4.98 6.53
N VAL A 231 -10.35 4.24 7.25
CA VAL A 231 -8.92 4.55 7.43
C VAL A 231 -8.12 4.56 6.11
N ASP A 232 -8.62 3.93 5.04
CA ASP A 232 -7.91 3.85 3.76
C ASP A 232 -7.60 5.22 3.17
N THR A 233 -8.55 6.15 3.24
CA THR A 233 -8.39 7.54 2.75
C THR A 233 -7.34 8.29 3.54
N LYS A 234 -7.31 8.11 4.87
CA LYS A 234 -6.30 8.73 5.75
C LYS A 234 -4.90 8.17 5.48
N ILE A 235 -4.78 6.85 5.29
CA ILE A 235 -3.50 6.21 4.94
C ILE A 235 -2.99 6.74 3.60
N LEU A 236 -3.84 6.74 2.56
CA LEU A 236 -3.45 7.23 1.25
C LEU A 236 -3.03 8.71 1.28
N ARG A 237 -3.77 9.57 2.00
CA ARG A 237 -3.42 10.98 2.20
C ARG A 237 -2.03 11.11 2.83
N ALA A 238 -1.76 10.40 3.93
CA ALA A 238 -0.47 10.46 4.61
C ALA A 238 0.68 10.03 3.70
N LEU A 239 0.49 8.97 2.89
CA LEU A 239 1.48 8.51 1.93
C LEU A 239 1.72 9.52 0.79
N ARG A 240 0.66 10.15 0.27
CA ARG A 240 0.79 11.15 -0.79
C ARG A 240 1.46 12.44 -0.29
N ASP A 241 1.12 12.87 0.91
CA ASP A 241 1.66 14.07 1.55
C ASP A 241 3.05 13.84 2.16
N LYS A 242 3.58 12.61 2.08
CA LYS A 242 4.84 12.16 2.71
C LYS A 242 4.89 12.47 4.20
N ALA A 243 3.74 12.37 4.85
CA ALA A 243 3.57 12.64 6.26
C ALA A 243 3.83 11.39 7.12
N ASP A 244 4.25 11.60 8.36
CA ASP A 244 4.37 10.54 9.35
C ASP A 244 2.97 10.17 9.87
N LEU A 245 2.40 9.09 9.37
CA LEU A 245 1.07 8.62 9.73
C LEU A 245 0.93 8.39 11.24
N ALA A 246 1.94 7.77 11.88
CA ALA A 246 1.89 7.50 13.31
C ALA A 246 1.80 8.79 14.13
N LYS A 247 2.60 9.79 13.75
CA LYS A 247 2.56 11.10 14.38
C LYS A 247 1.21 11.79 14.16
N MET A 248 0.69 11.79 12.93
CA MET A 248 -0.62 12.36 12.60
C MET A 248 -1.73 11.77 13.49
N LEU A 249 -1.77 10.45 13.63
CA LEU A 249 -2.80 9.77 14.42
C LEU A 249 -2.71 10.09 15.93
N VAL A 250 -1.48 10.18 16.46
CA VAL A 250 -1.25 10.56 17.86
C VAL A 250 -1.64 12.01 18.08
N ASP A 251 -1.31 12.92 17.17
CA ASP A 251 -1.65 14.33 17.26
C ASP A 251 -3.17 14.54 17.13
N ASP A 252 -3.86 13.85 16.21
CA ASP A 252 -5.33 13.84 16.11
C ASP A 252 -5.96 13.46 17.46
N TYR A 253 -5.52 12.35 18.05
CA TYR A 253 -6.06 11.89 19.33
C TYR A 253 -5.82 12.91 20.46
N ARG A 254 -4.62 13.49 20.58
CA ARG A 254 -4.29 14.52 21.57
C ARG A 254 -5.14 15.78 21.43
N ASN A 255 -5.58 16.07 20.21
CA ASN A 255 -6.46 17.19 19.90
C ASN A 255 -7.96 16.85 20.05
N GLY A 256 -8.30 15.66 20.58
CA GLY A 256 -9.68 15.22 20.76
C GLY A 256 -10.38 14.76 19.49
N ILE A 257 -9.62 14.54 18.41
CA ILE A 257 -10.12 14.04 17.13
C ILE A 257 -9.98 12.52 17.11
N ASN A 258 -11.02 11.80 16.67
CA ASN A 258 -10.91 10.36 16.49
C ASN A 258 -9.91 10.06 15.35
N PRO A 259 -8.74 9.41 15.65
CA PRO A 259 -7.70 9.18 14.67
C PRO A 259 -8.11 8.21 13.55
N PHE A 260 -9.22 7.48 13.71
CA PHE A 260 -9.70 6.48 12.76
C PHE A 260 -10.80 7.01 11.83
N GLN A 261 -11.36 8.19 12.14
CA GLN A 261 -12.34 8.83 11.26
C GLN A 261 -11.66 9.57 10.10
N GLU A 262 -12.34 9.60 8.96
CA GLU A 262 -11.98 10.45 7.84
C GLU A 262 -12.04 11.91 8.31
N GLY A 263 -10.94 12.66 8.17
CA GLY A 263 -10.93 14.09 8.51
C GLY A 263 -11.90 14.85 7.60
N VAL A 264 -12.64 15.80 8.19
CA VAL A 264 -13.51 16.74 7.49
C VAL A 264 -12.71 17.63 6.54
#